data_10edd00b381a89e7f1532de88232b6ea
#
_entry.id   10edd00b381a89e7f1532de88232b6ea
#
_cell.length_a   1.000
_cell.length_b   1.000
_cell.length_c   1.000
_cell.angle_alpha   90.00
_cell.angle_beta   90.00
_cell.angle_gamma   90.00
#
_symmetry.space_group_name_H-M   'P 1'
#
loop_
_entity.id
_entity.type
_entity.pdbx_description
1 polymer ?
#
loop_
_entity_poly.entity_id
_entity_poly.type
_entity_poly.pdbx_seq_one_letter_code
_entity_poly.pdbx_strand_id
1 'polypeptide(L)'
;MNKLLFLSILLLTCVTGWANGIRNFYVDSFSDSQVADGSMESPFKSLDALKGIKFLPGDCIHLAGNQILTGIIHVKGVKATSENPLTITSYGTGVSHIYSAHSSAIVIDACENIHVKNVVVKGSGRKKGNTGTGIEVINSRFIEVDRVEASGYQMNGIGITGGGDVRITHSYVHDNGYNGIEVTGKWGTKSVHNIYIGHCVAENNAGNPAILDNHSGSGILVGHVTNATIEYCEAMGNGWDMPRPGNGPVGIWGYESDRLTIQYCFSHDNKTSPEGLDGGGFDFDGGI
;
A
#
# COMPACT_ATOMS: atom_id res chain seq x y z
N MET A 1 -9.23 -58.57 54.81
CA MET A 1 -8.16 -58.15 53.91
C MET A 1 -8.82 -57.49 52.72
N ASN A 2 -8.98 -56.14 52.73
CA ASN A 2 -9.62 -55.37 51.66
C ASN A 2 -8.53 -54.91 50.68
N LYS A 3 -8.66 -55.33 49.42
CA LYS A 3 -7.83 -54.82 48.36
C LYS A 3 -8.53 -53.57 47.75
N LEU A 4 -7.97 -52.41 47.99
CA LEU A 4 -8.33 -51.19 47.25
C LEU A 4 -7.76 -51.28 45.82
N LEU A 5 -8.63 -51.21 44.83
CA LEU A 5 -8.30 -51.02 43.42
C LEU A 5 -8.18 -49.51 43.19
N PHE A 6 -6.97 -48.99 42.87
CA PHE A 6 -6.77 -47.65 42.39
C PHE A 6 -7.08 -47.64 40.87
N LEU A 7 -8.16 -46.95 40.50
CA LEU A 7 -8.49 -46.70 39.14
C LEU A 7 -7.85 -45.33 38.73
N SER A 8 -6.73 -45.37 38.02
CA SER A 8 -6.08 -44.21 37.48
C SER A 8 -6.87 -43.79 36.22
N ILE A 9 -7.62 -42.71 36.33
CA ILE A 9 -8.26 -42.04 35.18
C ILE A 9 -7.17 -41.24 34.50
N LEU A 10 -6.74 -41.71 33.30
CA LEU A 10 -5.89 -40.98 32.38
C LEU A 10 -6.74 -39.93 31.70
N LEU A 11 -6.69 -38.66 32.12
CA LEU A 11 -7.27 -37.56 31.38
C LEU A 11 -6.45 -37.36 30.11
N LEU A 12 -6.94 -37.86 29.01
CA LEU A 12 -6.47 -37.55 27.68
C LEU A 12 -6.97 -36.12 27.37
N THR A 13 -6.17 -35.09 27.62
CA THR A 13 -6.41 -33.76 27.12
C THR A 13 -6.20 -33.79 25.60
N CYS A 14 -7.30 -33.94 24.86
CA CYS A 14 -7.30 -33.74 23.43
C CYS A 14 -6.99 -32.25 23.19
N VAL A 15 -5.71 -31.95 22.97
CA VAL A 15 -5.33 -30.65 22.37
C VAL A 15 -5.81 -30.73 20.94
N THR A 16 -7.04 -30.27 20.72
CA THR A 16 -7.53 -29.97 19.38
C THR A 16 -6.73 -28.76 18.90
N GLY A 17 -5.58 -29.05 18.25
CA GLY A 17 -4.94 -28.06 17.40
C GLY A 17 -5.98 -27.66 16.35
N TRP A 18 -6.52 -26.49 16.50
CA TRP A 18 -7.28 -25.85 15.45
C TRP A 18 -6.29 -25.65 14.31
N ALA A 19 -6.38 -26.50 13.29
CA ALA A 19 -5.83 -26.16 11.98
C ALA A 19 -6.58 -24.86 11.59
N ASN A 20 -5.95 -23.71 11.73
CA ASN A 20 -6.47 -22.45 11.25
C ASN A 20 -6.54 -22.58 9.72
N GLY A 21 -7.69 -23.03 9.22
CA GLY A 21 -7.96 -23.04 7.79
C GLY A 21 -7.89 -21.59 7.29
N ILE A 22 -7.32 -21.38 6.11
CA ILE A 22 -7.30 -20.09 5.43
C ILE A 22 -8.74 -19.61 5.32
N ARG A 23 -9.05 -18.42 5.85
CA ARG A 23 -10.37 -17.81 5.71
C ARG A 23 -10.38 -16.94 4.47
N ASN A 24 -11.44 -17.07 3.68
CA ASN A 24 -11.66 -16.27 2.48
C ASN A 24 -12.88 -15.37 2.71
N PHE A 25 -12.73 -14.09 2.40
CA PHE A 25 -13.78 -13.07 2.49
C PHE A 25 -14.03 -12.52 1.10
N TYR A 26 -15.19 -12.80 0.54
CA TYR A 26 -15.57 -12.33 -0.78
C TYR A 26 -16.45 -11.08 -0.67
N VAL A 27 -16.17 -10.09 -1.51
CA VAL A 27 -16.96 -8.87 -1.61
C VAL A 27 -17.42 -8.70 -3.05
N ASP A 28 -18.72 -8.65 -3.26
CA ASP A 28 -19.37 -8.48 -4.56
C ASP A 28 -20.62 -7.60 -4.39
N SER A 29 -20.56 -6.36 -4.88
CA SER A 29 -21.67 -5.40 -4.77
C SER A 29 -22.88 -5.76 -5.60
N PHE A 30 -22.75 -6.68 -6.57
CA PHE A 30 -23.82 -7.15 -7.43
C PHE A 30 -24.39 -8.51 -6.99
N SER A 31 -23.91 -9.07 -5.88
CA SER A 31 -24.43 -10.32 -5.35
C SER A 31 -25.90 -10.24 -5.01
N ASP A 32 -26.70 -11.19 -5.50
CA ASP A 32 -28.13 -11.34 -5.18
C ASP A 32 -28.34 -12.09 -3.86
N SER A 33 -27.28 -12.58 -3.22
CA SER A 33 -27.39 -13.35 -1.97
C SER A 33 -28.10 -12.55 -0.88
N GLN A 34 -29.03 -13.20 -0.18
CA GLN A 34 -29.76 -12.60 0.94
C GLN A 34 -29.00 -12.71 2.26
N VAL A 35 -28.05 -13.64 2.38
CA VAL A 35 -27.30 -13.90 3.62
C VAL A 35 -26.12 -12.96 3.76
N ALA A 36 -25.32 -12.77 2.71
CA ALA A 36 -24.12 -11.92 2.68
C ALA A 36 -23.15 -12.20 3.84
N ASP A 37 -22.73 -13.47 4.00
CA ASP A 37 -21.85 -13.92 5.08
C ASP A 37 -20.35 -13.84 4.73
N GLY A 38 -20.04 -13.42 3.49
CA GLY A 38 -18.67 -13.28 2.99
C GLY A 38 -18.08 -14.56 2.39
N SER A 39 -18.83 -15.64 2.30
CA SER A 39 -18.44 -16.83 1.52
C SER A 39 -18.48 -16.53 0.02
N MET A 40 -17.92 -17.43 -0.80
CA MET A 40 -17.95 -17.29 -2.25
C MET A 40 -19.38 -17.36 -2.80
N GLU A 41 -20.22 -18.17 -2.18
CA GLU A 41 -21.65 -18.36 -2.54
C GLU A 41 -22.52 -17.22 -2.03
N SER A 42 -22.08 -16.52 -0.97
CA SER A 42 -22.83 -15.45 -0.31
C SER A 42 -21.93 -14.26 0.02
N PRO A 43 -21.33 -13.59 -0.97
CA PRO A 43 -20.37 -12.51 -0.76
C PRO A 43 -20.95 -11.33 0.02
N PHE A 44 -20.11 -10.62 0.73
CA PHE A 44 -20.47 -9.32 1.27
C PHE A 44 -20.81 -8.34 0.13
N LYS A 45 -21.78 -7.46 0.35
CA LYS A 45 -22.22 -6.50 -0.67
C LYS A 45 -21.48 -5.17 -0.63
N SER A 46 -20.63 -4.96 0.36
CA SER A 46 -19.85 -3.73 0.51
C SER A 46 -18.59 -3.96 1.33
N LEU A 47 -17.60 -3.06 1.20
CA LEU A 47 -16.39 -3.06 2.02
C LEU A 47 -16.70 -2.78 3.51
N ASP A 48 -17.83 -2.16 3.82
CA ASP A 48 -18.23 -1.90 5.21
C ASP A 48 -18.45 -3.17 6.02
N ALA A 49 -18.80 -4.27 5.38
CA ALA A 49 -18.93 -5.57 6.03
C ALA A 49 -17.59 -6.11 6.57
N LEU A 50 -16.45 -5.61 6.05
CA LEU A 50 -15.12 -5.96 6.55
C LEU A 50 -14.75 -5.19 7.82
N LYS A 51 -15.49 -4.12 8.16
CA LYS A 51 -15.26 -3.36 9.38
C LYS A 51 -15.52 -4.22 10.61
N GLY A 52 -14.57 -4.24 11.52
CA GLY A 52 -14.68 -5.03 12.74
C GLY A 52 -14.25 -6.50 12.60
N ILE A 53 -13.94 -6.97 11.40
CA ILE A 53 -13.32 -8.28 11.23
C ILE A 53 -11.90 -8.22 11.79
N LYS A 54 -11.60 -9.05 12.77
CA LYS A 54 -10.23 -9.30 13.20
C LYS A 54 -9.58 -10.26 12.21
N PHE A 55 -8.80 -9.71 11.30
CA PHE A 55 -8.05 -10.52 10.34
C PHE A 55 -6.95 -11.35 11.02
N LEU A 56 -6.65 -12.49 10.44
CA LEU A 56 -5.67 -13.47 10.90
C LEU A 56 -4.63 -13.75 9.80
N PRO A 57 -3.46 -14.32 10.16
CA PRO A 57 -2.52 -14.84 9.17
C PRO A 57 -3.17 -15.82 8.20
N GLY A 58 -2.91 -15.66 6.91
CA GLY A 58 -3.46 -16.47 5.84
C GLY A 58 -4.84 -16.03 5.33
N ASP A 59 -5.50 -15.06 5.94
CA ASP A 59 -6.77 -14.56 5.42
C ASP A 59 -6.62 -13.98 4.01
N CYS A 60 -7.65 -14.18 3.18
CA CYS A 60 -7.71 -13.61 1.85
C CYS A 60 -9.00 -12.80 1.65
N ILE A 61 -8.85 -11.54 1.22
CA ILE A 61 -9.94 -10.64 0.86
C ILE A 61 -10.03 -10.61 -0.66
N HIS A 62 -11.10 -11.18 -1.19
CA HIS A 62 -11.39 -11.30 -2.61
C HIS A 62 -12.41 -10.23 -3.03
N LEU A 63 -12.02 -9.34 -3.92
CA LEU A 63 -12.85 -8.25 -4.43
C LEU A 63 -13.31 -8.59 -5.85
N ALA A 64 -14.61 -8.60 -6.10
CA ALA A 64 -15.15 -8.94 -7.42
C ALA A 64 -14.64 -7.96 -8.49
N GLY A 65 -14.11 -8.49 -9.58
CA GLY A 65 -13.58 -7.72 -10.69
C GLY A 65 -14.65 -6.96 -11.46
N ASN A 66 -14.24 -5.94 -12.23
CA ASN A 66 -15.12 -5.06 -13.01
C ASN A 66 -16.21 -4.35 -12.19
N GLN A 67 -15.97 -4.11 -10.90
CA GLN A 67 -16.88 -3.40 -10.01
C GLN A 67 -16.19 -2.22 -9.33
N ILE A 68 -16.99 -1.25 -8.90
CA ILE A 68 -16.57 -0.15 -8.04
C ILE A 68 -17.11 -0.41 -6.64
N LEU A 69 -16.22 -0.71 -5.73
CA LEU A 69 -16.51 -0.91 -4.30
C LEU A 69 -16.18 0.37 -3.55
N THR A 70 -17.18 1.04 -3.02
CA THR A 70 -16.97 2.28 -2.23
C THR A 70 -16.63 1.93 -0.79
N GLY A 71 -15.57 2.56 -0.26
CA GLY A 71 -15.16 2.39 1.13
C GLY A 71 -13.66 2.24 1.31
N ILE A 72 -13.28 1.65 2.43
CA ILE A 72 -11.87 1.44 2.82
C ILE A 72 -11.66 0.02 3.34
N ILE A 73 -10.45 -0.48 3.17
CA ILE A 73 -9.97 -1.71 3.82
C ILE A 73 -8.89 -1.32 4.83
N HIS A 74 -9.06 -1.67 6.10
CA HIS A 74 -8.07 -1.43 7.14
C HIS A 74 -7.62 -2.74 7.77
N VAL A 75 -6.36 -3.10 7.54
CA VAL A 75 -5.70 -4.26 8.16
C VAL A 75 -4.76 -3.76 9.24
N LYS A 76 -4.99 -4.17 10.48
CA LYS A 76 -4.22 -3.70 11.63
C LYS A 76 -3.70 -4.82 12.51
N GLY A 77 -2.40 -4.76 12.81
CA GLY A 77 -1.76 -5.63 13.78
C GLY A 77 -1.65 -7.11 13.42
N VAL A 78 -1.88 -7.45 12.14
CA VAL A 78 -1.76 -8.83 11.66
C VAL A 78 -0.29 -9.20 11.52
N LYS A 79 0.11 -10.30 12.16
CA LYS A 79 1.45 -10.87 12.09
C LYS A 79 1.39 -12.19 11.33
N ALA A 80 1.28 -12.06 9.99
CA ALA A 80 1.29 -13.20 9.09
C ALA A 80 2.72 -13.70 8.83
N THR A 81 2.87 -14.83 8.14
CA THR A 81 4.16 -15.40 7.73
C THR A 81 4.28 -15.44 6.21
N SER A 82 5.48 -15.68 5.70
CA SER A 82 5.72 -15.83 4.25
C SER A 82 4.93 -16.98 3.63
N GLU A 83 4.68 -18.04 4.41
CA GLU A 83 3.92 -19.21 3.96
C GLU A 83 2.40 -18.96 3.99
N ASN A 84 1.94 -18.05 4.85
CA ASN A 84 0.54 -17.74 5.06
C ASN A 84 0.33 -16.20 5.12
N PRO A 85 0.61 -15.44 4.05
CA PRO A 85 0.39 -14.00 4.01
C PRO A 85 -1.10 -13.69 4.04
N LEU A 86 -1.46 -12.54 4.61
CA LEU A 86 -2.78 -11.98 4.35
C LEU A 86 -2.77 -11.33 2.97
N THR A 87 -3.77 -11.65 2.15
CA THR A 87 -3.83 -11.18 0.76
C THR A 87 -5.10 -10.37 0.49
N ILE A 88 -4.96 -9.24 -0.21
CA ILE A 88 -6.06 -8.44 -0.78
C ILE A 88 -5.91 -8.50 -2.28
N THR A 89 -6.92 -9.02 -2.99
CA THR A 89 -6.84 -9.20 -4.44
C THR A 89 -8.20 -9.19 -5.12
N SER A 90 -8.23 -8.94 -6.42
CA SER A 90 -9.44 -9.16 -7.23
C SER A 90 -9.67 -10.64 -7.50
N TYR A 91 -10.94 -11.02 -7.74
CA TYR A 91 -11.31 -12.33 -8.23
C TYR A 91 -12.34 -12.23 -9.36
N GLY A 92 -12.53 -13.33 -10.07
CA GLY A 92 -13.39 -13.38 -11.25
C GLY A 92 -12.76 -12.69 -12.45
N THR A 93 -13.57 -12.06 -13.28
CA THR A 93 -13.11 -11.38 -14.52
C THR A 93 -12.79 -9.93 -14.27
N GLY A 94 -11.61 -9.48 -14.71
CA GLY A 94 -11.17 -8.06 -14.61
C GLY A 94 -10.62 -7.70 -13.22
N VAL A 95 -10.44 -6.42 -13.00
CA VAL A 95 -9.85 -5.85 -11.78
C VAL A 95 -10.93 -5.10 -10.99
N SER A 96 -10.91 -5.23 -9.68
CA SER A 96 -11.80 -4.50 -8.77
C SER A 96 -11.29 -3.09 -8.54
N HIS A 97 -12.20 -2.13 -8.48
CA HIS A 97 -11.91 -0.73 -8.18
C HIS A 97 -12.40 -0.39 -6.78
N ILE A 98 -11.53 0.07 -5.92
CA ILE A 98 -11.89 0.64 -4.62
C ILE A 98 -11.95 2.15 -4.76
N TYR A 99 -13.11 2.74 -4.53
CA TYR A 99 -13.29 4.18 -4.50
C TYR A 99 -13.38 4.69 -3.06
N SER A 100 -12.43 5.55 -2.66
CA SER A 100 -12.43 6.20 -1.35
C SER A 100 -12.45 7.72 -1.51
N ALA A 101 -13.58 8.34 -1.21
CA ALA A 101 -13.80 9.77 -1.48
C ALA A 101 -12.95 10.70 -0.59
N HIS A 102 -12.67 10.32 0.66
CA HIS A 102 -12.14 11.25 1.67
C HIS A 102 -10.94 10.73 2.47
N SER A 103 -10.51 9.49 2.23
CA SER A 103 -9.46 8.84 3.01
C SER A 103 -8.68 7.85 2.15
N SER A 104 -7.66 7.24 2.74
CA SER A 104 -6.91 6.15 2.11
C SER A 104 -7.84 4.98 1.77
N ALA A 105 -7.61 4.30 0.63
CA ALA A 105 -8.44 3.16 0.23
C ALA A 105 -8.06 1.88 0.97
N ILE A 106 -6.76 1.63 1.08
CA ILE A 106 -6.21 0.48 1.81
C ILE A 106 -5.21 1.00 2.84
N VAL A 107 -5.41 0.65 4.11
CA VAL A 107 -4.49 0.98 5.21
C VAL A 107 -3.96 -0.31 5.83
N ILE A 108 -2.64 -0.42 5.91
CA ILE A 108 -1.92 -1.55 6.51
C ILE A 108 -1.10 -0.98 7.67
N ASP A 109 -1.53 -1.22 8.92
CA ASP A 109 -0.95 -0.62 10.11
C ASP A 109 -0.38 -1.67 11.06
N ALA A 110 0.91 -1.57 11.34
CA ALA A 110 1.65 -2.45 12.26
C ALA A 110 1.54 -3.95 11.91
N CYS A 111 1.60 -4.28 10.62
CA CYS A 111 1.42 -5.63 10.08
C CYS A 111 2.73 -6.28 9.61
N GLU A 112 2.67 -7.58 9.33
CA GLU A 112 3.75 -8.37 8.70
C GLU A 112 3.17 -9.33 7.67
N ASN A 113 3.86 -9.50 6.52
CA ASN A 113 3.51 -10.38 5.41
C ASN A 113 2.09 -10.12 4.89
N ILE A 114 1.90 -8.93 4.31
CA ILE A 114 0.65 -8.53 3.66
C ILE A 114 0.90 -8.34 2.17
N HIS A 115 0.04 -8.92 1.34
CA HIS A 115 0.07 -8.78 -0.12
C HIS A 115 -1.15 -8.01 -0.61
N VAL A 116 -0.94 -6.97 -1.41
CA VAL A 116 -1.98 -6.23 -2.13
C VAL A 116 -1.71 -6.40 -3.61
N LYS A 117 -2.62 -7.06 -4.33
CA LYS A 117 -2.38 -7.44 -5.73
C LYS A 117 -3.60 -7.21 -6.61
N ASN A 118 -3.36 -6.80 -7.87
CA ASN A 118 -4.41 -6.72 -8.89
C ASN A 118 -5.64 -5.93 -8.42
N VAL A 119 -5.47 -4.72 -7.95
CA VAL A 119 -6.56 -3.83 -7.55
C VAL A 119 -6.32 -2.42 -8.08
N VAL A 120 -7.39 -1.70 -8.35
CA VAL A 120 -7.37 -0.28 -8.64
C VAL A 120 -7.89 0.46 -7.40
N VAL A 121 -7.16 1.49 -6.94
CA VAL A 121 -7.60 2.37 -5.88
C VAL A 121 -7.73 3.79 -6.42
N LYS A 122 -8.88 4.41 -6.20
CA LYS A 122 -9.19 5.73 -6.74
C LYS A 122 -9.77 6.66 -5.68
N GLY A 123 -9.16 7.84 -5.56
CA GLY A 123 -9.63 8.94 -4.72
C GLY A 123 -10.58 9.86 -5.49
N SER A 124 -11.06 10.92 -4.82
CA SER A 124 -11.96 11.93 -5.38
C SER A 124 -11.24 13.09 -6.08
N GLY A 125 -9.93 13.04 -6.16
CA GLY A 125 -9.08 14.03 -6.83
C GLY A 125 -8.01 14.62 -5.92
N ARG A 126 -6.89 15.03 -6.51
CA ARG A 126 -5.69 15.50 -5.81
C ARG A 126 -5.82 16.88 -5.15
N LYS A 127 -6.79 17.71 -5.56
CA LYS A 127 -6.96 19.10 -5.06
C LYS A 127 -8.03 19.24 -4.00
N LYS A 128 -9.05 18.40 -4.00
CA LYS A 128 -10.22 18.49 -3.12
C LYS A 128 -10.72 17.11 -2.72
N GLY A 129 -11.25 17.03 -1.52
CA GLY A 129 -12.04 15.89 -1.04
C GLY A 129 -11.21 14.78 -0.44
N ASN A 130 -10.28 14.20 -1.15
CA ASN A 130 -9.47 13.10 -0.61
C ASN A 130 -8.16 13.63 0.00
N THR A 131 -8.00 13.52 1.31
CA THR A 131 -6.79 13.90 2.04
C THR A 131 -5.88 12.69 2.34
N GLY A 132 -6.25 11.51 1.84
CA GLY A 132 -5.54 10.26 2.09
C GLY A 132 -4.51 9.90 1.02
N THR A 133 -3.97 8.73 1.20
CA THR A 133 -3.07 8.00 0.32
C THR A 133 -3.80 6.80 -0.30
N GLY A 134 -3.53 6.43 -1.53
CA GLY A 134 -4.20 5.29 -2.16
C GLY A 134 -4.01 4.00 -1.37
N ILE A 135 -2.77 3.55 -1.26
CA ILE A 135 -2.36 2.46 -0.36
C ILE A 135 -1.40 3.03 0.67
N GLU A 136 -1.79 3.00 1.92
CA GLU A 136 -1.04 3.55 3.05
C GLU A 136 -0.51 2.42 3.94
N VAL A 137 0.80 2.33 4.08
CA VAL A 137 1.48 1.31 4.87
C VAL A 137 2.24 2.00 6.01
N ILE A 138 1.91 1.64 7.24
CA ILE A 138 2.45 2.27 8.44
C ILE A 138 3.12 1.23 9.33
N ASN A 139 4.40 1.43 9.68
CA ASN A 139 5.16 0.58 10.62
C ASN A 139 5.02 -0.92 10.34
N SER A 140 5.01 -1.31 9.09
CA SER A 140 4.75 -2.69 8.65
C SER A 140 5.94 -3.28 7.89
N ARG A 141 6.06 -4.61 7.86
CA ARG A 141 7.20 -5.30 7.24
C ARG A 141 6.75 -6.45 6.35
N PHE A 142 7.62 -6.81 5.39
CA PHE A 142 7.34 -7.89 4.43
C PHE A 142 6.04 -7.61 3.66
N ILE A 143 5.98 -6.42 3.08
CA ILE A 143 4.80 -5.94 2.34
C ILE A 143 5.06 -6.07 0.84
N GLU A 144 4.13 -6.67 0.14
CA GLU A 144 4.13 -6.74 -1.31
C GLU A 144 2.95 -5.98 -1.89
N VAL A 145 3.23 -5.04 -2.81
CA VAL A 145 2.24 -4.33 -3.61
C VAL A 145 2.56 -4.60 -5.07
N ASP A 146 1.72 -5.34 -5.76
CA ASP A 146 1.99 -5.78 -7.14
C ASP A 146 0.78 -5.58 -8.06
N ARG A 147 0.98 -5.02 -9.24
CA ARG A 147 -0.08 -4.74 -10.22
C ARG A 147 -1.24 -3.94 -9.64
N VAL A 148 -0.90 -2.82 -9.03
CA VAL A 148 -1.87 -1.88 -8.49
C VAL A 148 -1.91 -0.63 -9.35
N GLU A 149 -3.10 -0.09 -9.58
CA GLU A 149 -3.28 1.28 -10.07
C GLU A 149 -3.77 2.16 -8.91
N ALA A 150 -3.14 3.34 -8.70
CA ALA A 150 -3.51 4.24 -7.61
C ALA A 150 -3.55 5.68 -8.09
N SER A 151 -4.73 6.32 -8.01
CA SER A 151 -4.93 7.67 -8.56
C SER A 151 -5.93 8.53 -7.80
N GLY A 152 -5.80 9.85 -7.93
CA GLY A 152 -6.77 10.81 -7.44
C GLY A 152 -6.70 11.07 -5.93
N TYR A 153 -5.57 10.87 -5.29
CA TYR A 153 -5.33 11.16 -3.88
C TYR A 153 -4.63 12.50 -3.71
N GLN A 154 -4.94 13.21 -2.64
CA GLN A 154 -4.26 14.46 -2.32
C GLN A 154 -2.83 14.22 -1.80
N MET A 155 -2.60 13.08 -1.17
CA MET A 155 -1.30 12.60 -0.78
C MET A 155 -0.72 11.66 -1.85
N ASN A 156 -0.14 10.55 -1.47
CA ASN A 156 0.55 9.63 -2.36
C ASN A 156 -0.41 8.63 -3.04
N GLY A 157 -0.03 8.12 -4.20
CA GLY A 157 -0.65 6.91 -4.76
C GLY A 157 -0.36 5.70 -3.87
N ILE A 158 0.91 5.45 -3.57
CA ILE A 158 1.38 4.43 -2.61
C ILE A 158 2.33 5.11 -1.63
N GLY A 159 2.04 5.03 -0.34
CA GLY A 159 2.84 5.63 0.73
C GLY A 159 3.24 4.60 1.79
N ILE A 160 4.55 4.50 2.06
CA ILE A 160 5.12 3.62 3.06
C ILE A 160 5.81 4.48 4.12
N THR A 161 5.38 4.39 5.36
CA THR A 161 5.98 5.13 6.47
C THR A 161 6.44 4.18 7.58
N GLY A 162 7.74 4.09 7.79
CA GLY A 162 8.33 3.19 8.77
C GLY A 162 8.29 1.71 8.35
N GLY A 163 8.93 0.84 9.11
CA GLY A 163 8.99 -0.60 8.84
C GLY A 163 10.12 -1.00 7.88
N GLY A 164 9.82 -1.82 6.88
CA GLY A 164 10.84 -2.28 5.91
C GLY A 164 10.48 -3.58 5.21
N ASP A 165 11.44 -4.11 4.45
CA ASP A 165 11.24 -5.33 3.66
C ASP A 165 10.01 -5.18 2.73
N VAL A 166 9.97 -4.10 1.94
CA VAL A 166 8.84 -3.74 1.08
C VAL A 166 9.20 -3.92 -0.38
N ARG A 167 8.29 -4.51 -1.13
CA ARG A 167 8.38 -4.71 -2.56
C ARG A 167 7.17 -4.10 -3.26
N ILE A 168 7.41 -3.13 -4.16
CA ILE A 168 6.38 -2.50 -5.00
C ILE A 168 6.74 -2.78 -6.45
N THR A 169 5.86 -3.47 -7.18
CA THR A 169 6.15 -3.88 -8.55
C THR A 169 4.97 -3.72 -9.50
N HIS A 170 5.28 -3.50 -10.80
CA HIS A 170 4.31 -3.46 -11.91
C HIS A 170 3.10 -2.56 -11.64
N SER A 171 3.29 -1.50 -10.89
CA SER A 171 2.21 -0.62 -10.45
C SER A 171 2.21 0.69 -11.21
N TYR A 172 1.00 1.23 -11.44
CA TYR A 172 0.78 2.49 -12.11
C TYR A 172 0.19 3.51 -11.13
N VAL A 173 0.93 4.57 -10.86
CA VAL A 173 0.54 5.59 -9.89
C VAL A 173 0.47 6.95 -10.56
N HIS A 174 -0.72 7.55 -10.58
CA HIS A 174 -0.91 8.75 -11.39
C HIS A 174 -1.97 9.71 -10.84
N ASP A 175 -1.93 10.96 -11.28
CA ASP A 175 -2.89 12.00 -10.89
C ASP A 175 -3.00 12.22 -9.38
N ASN A 176 -1.94 11.96 -8.61
CA ASN A 176 -1.90 12.21 -7.18
C ASN A 176 -1.30 13.58 -6.86
N GLY A 177 -1.54 14.07 -5.65
CA GLY A 177 -1.15 15.41 -5.26
C GLY A 177 0.24 15.50 -4.66
N TYR A 178 0.65 14.57 -3.80
CA TYR A 178 1.94 14.67 -3.14
C TYR A 178 3.03 13.95 -3.93
N ASN A 179 3.00 12.62 -3.98
CA ASN A 179 3.92 11.83 -4.81
C ASN A 179 3.18 10.65 -5.46
N GLY A 180 3.74 10.06 -6.50
CA GLY A 180 3.28 8.76 -7.01
C GLY A 180 3.53 7.67 -5.97
N ILE A 181 4.81 7.35 -5.74
CA ILE A 181 5.27 6.41 -4.71
C ILE A 181 6.17 7.16 -3.73
N GLU A 182 5.91 7.02 -2.44
CA GLU A 182 6.78 7.51 -1.38
C GLU A 182 7.11 6.42 -0.38
N VAL A 183 8.39 6.25 -0.08
CA VAL A 183 8.87 5.41 1.02
C VAL A 183 9.72 6.25 1.95
N THR A 184 9.31 6.44 3.19
CA THR A 184 10.02 7.31 4.11
C THR A 184 10.17 6.71 5.52
N GLY A 185 11.33 6.92 6.08
CA GLY A 185 11.64 6.64 7.47
C GLY A 185 11.39 7.84 8.39
N LYS A 186 11.68 7.65 9.66
CA LYS A 186 11.64 8.74 10.63
C LYS A 186 12.80 9.70 10.37
N TRP A 187 12.51 11.00 10.34
CA TRP A 187 13.49 12.06 10.17
C TRP A 187 14.71 11.90 11.12
N GLY A 188 15.90 12.10 10.58
CA GLY A 188 17.16 11.96 11.32
C GLY A 188 17.56 10.53 11.64
N THR A 189 16.86 9.54 11.10
CA THR A 189 17.19 8.11 11.24
C THR A 189 17.18 7.45 9.87
N LYS A 190 17.77 6.27 9.74
CA LYS A 190 17.63 5.41 8.55
C LYS A 190 16.83 4.18 8.95
N SER A 191 15.60 4.41 9.41
CA SER A 191 14.78 3.41 10.09
C SER A 191 14.02 2.45 9.18
N VAL A 192 13.91 2.77 7.90
CA VAL A 192 13.31 1.90 6.89
C VAL A 192 14.42 1.17 6.13
N HIS A 193 14.22 -0.09 5.80
CA HIS A 193 15.26 -0.90 5.17
C HIS A 193 14.71 -1.92 4.19
N ASN A 194 15.57 -2.34 3.24
CA ASN A 194 15.27 -3.35 2.23
C ASN A 194 14.06 -3.00 1.38
N ILE A 195 14.18 -1.97 0.58
CA ILE A 195 13.13 -1.49 -0.31
C ILE A 195 13.44 -1.87 -1.75
N TYR A 196 12.47 -2.43 -2.42
CA TYR A 196 12.52 -2.68 -3.86
C TYR A 196 11.32 -2.05 -4.55
N ILE A 197 11.58 -1.17 -5.51
CA ILE A 197 10.56 -0.59 -6.40
C ILE A 197 10.98 -0.91 -7.83
N GLY A 198 10.17 -1.69 -8.55
CA GLY A 198 10.53 -2.13 -9.88
C GLY A 198 9.37 -2.21 -10.87
N HIS A 199 9.66 -1.88 -12.15
CA HIS A 199 8.66 -1.94 -13.22
C HIS A 199 7.39 -1.10 -12.95
N CYS A 200 7.55 0.03 -12.27
CA CYS A 200 6.45 0.94 -11.92
C CYS A 200 6.46 2.17 -12.84
N VAL A 201 5.28 2.71 -13.08
CA VAL A 201 5.10 3.97 -13.79
C VAL A 201 4.49 5.00 -12.84
N ALA A 202 5.13 6.17 -12.71
CA ALA A 202 4.65 7.31 -11.94
C ALA A 202 4.39 8.49 -12.88
N GLU A 203 3.12 8.73 -13.21
CA GLU A 203 2.73 9.70 -14.23
C GLU A 203 1.82 10.79 -13.67
N ASN A 204 2.07 12.03 -14.09
CA ASN A 204 1.17 13.16 -13.82
C ASN A 204 0.80 13.35 -12.33
N ASN A 205 1.71 13.00 -11.43
CA ASN A 205 1.56 13.34 -10.01
C ASN A 205 1.96 14.80 -9.85
N ALA A 206 1.02 15.69 -10.09
CA ALA A 206 1.30 17.07 -10.51
C ALA A 206 1.70 18.01 -9.36
N GLY A 207 1.56 17.59 -8.13
CA GLY A 207 1.76 18.43 -6.96
C GLY A 207 0.44 18.83 -6.29
N ASN A 208 0.54 19.24 -5.05
CA ASN A 208 -0.57 19.76 -4.27
C ASN A 208 -0.39 21.27 -4.05
N PRO A 209 -1.19 22.12 -4.71
CA PRO A 209 -1.04 23.56 -4.63
C PRO A 209 -1.34 24.15 -3.24
N ALA A 210 -1.88 23.37 -2.31
CA ALA A 210 -2.06 23.78 -0.92
C ALA A 210 -0.80 23.60 -0.04
N ILE A 211 0.21 22.84 -0.53
CA ILE A 211 1.48 22.63 0.20
C ILE A 211 2.48 23.70 -0.22
N LEU A 212 2.76 24.62 0.70
CA LEU A 212 3.66 25.77 0.46
C LEU A 212 4.98 25.69 1.22
N ASP A 213 5.07 24.82 2.19
CA ASP A 213 6.22 24.63 3.09
C ASP A 213 7.13 23.45 2.71
N ASN A 214 6.68 22.61 1.81
CA ASN A 214 7.43 21.48 1.28
C ASN A 214 7.17 21.31 -0.22
N HIS A 215 8.04 20.55 -0.92
CA HIS A 215 7.78 20.15 -2.29
C HIS A 215 6.68 19.07 -2.34
N SER A 216 6.00 19.00 -3.46
CA SER A 216 5.02 17.94 -3.78
C SER A 216 5.06 17.69 -5.30
N GLY A 217 4.59 16.55 -5.75
CA GLY A 217 4.56 16.23 -7.19
C GLY A 217 5.77 15.43 -7.68
N SER A 218 6.45 14.68 -6.82
CA SER A 218 7.48 13.75 -7.28
C SER A 218 6.86 12.46 -7.84
N GLY A 219 7.57 11.81 -8.77
CA GLY A 219 7.18 10.51 -9.27
C GLY A 219 7.41 9.42 -8.23
N ILE A 220 8.68 9.12 -7.93
CA ILE A 220 9.10 8.11 -6.96
C ILE A 220 10.12 8.72 -6.00
N LEU A 221 9.83 8.66 -4.72
CA LEU A 221 10.65 9.25 -3.66
C LEU A 221 10.98 8.22 -2.58
N VAL A 222 12.26 8.16 -2.20
CA VAL A 222 12.74 7.31 -1.11
C VAL A 222 13.56 8.14 -0.13
N GLY A 223 13.18 8.20 1.14
CA GLY A 223 13.88 9.01 2.15
C GLY A 223 14.10 8.28 3.47
N HIS A 224 15.24 8.54 4.14
CA HIS A 224 15.59 7.93 5.42
C HIS A 224 15.59 6.40 5.40
N VAL A 225 16.05 5.81 4.31
CA VAL A 225 16.10 4.35 4.11
C VAL A 225 17.54 3.82 4.10
N THR A 226 17.66 2.55 4.36
CA THR A 226 18.90 1.79 4.19
C THR A 226 18.66 0.61 3.28
N ASN A 227 19.48 0.47 2.21
CA ASN A 227 19.38 -0.60 1.26
C ASN A 227 18.06 -0.54 0.44
N ALA A 228 18.05 0.32 -0.57
CA ALA A 228 16.93 0.47 -1.49
C ALA A 228 17.38 0.33 -2.96
N THR A 229 16.53 -0.28 -3.77
CA THR A 229 16.74 -0.36 -5.23
C THR A 229 15.46 0.10 -5.94
N ILE A 230 15.63 1.04 -6.86
CA ILE A 230 14.61 1.49 -7.81
C ILE A 230 15.11 1.13 -9.19
N GLU A 231 14.39 0.28 -9.92
CA GLU A 231 14.84 -0.14 -11.25
C GLU A 231 13.69 -0.40 -12.23
N TYR A 232 13.98 -0.21 -13.52
CA TYR A 232 13.02 -0.39 -14.59
C TYR A 232 11.73 0.42 -14.38
N CYS A 233 11.83 1.59 -13.76
CA CYS A 233 10.71 2.47 -13.49
C CYS A 233 10.70 3.65 -14.46
N GLU A 234 9.51 4.21 -14.68
CA GLU A 234 9.33 5.42 -15.45
C GLU A 234 8.63 6.49 -14.63
N ALA A 235 9.13 7.74 -14.68
CA ALA A 235 8.52 8.89 -14.03
C ALA A 235 8.35 10.01 -15.06
N MET A 236 7.11 10.36 -15.39
CA MET A 236 6.85 11.34 -16.43
C MET A 236 5.75 12.34 -16.09
N GLY A 237 5.92 13.57 -16.53
CA GLY A 237 4.89 14.62 -16.41
C GLY A 237 4.53 15.01 -14.98
N ASN A 238 5.39 14.72 -14.00
CA ASN A 238 5.13 15.02 -12.59
C ASN A 238 5.49 16.49 -12.27
N GLY A 239 4.95 17.05 -11.17
CA GLY A 239 5.43 18.28 -10.52
C GLY A 239 4.94 19.61 -11.10
N TRP A 240 4.15 19.63 -12.15
CA TRP A 240 3.82 20.87 -12.88
C TRP A 240 2.86 21.82 -12.15
N ASP A 241 2.20 21.39 -11.08
CA ASP A 241 1.23 22.20 -10.29
C ASP A 241 1.72 22.40 -8.83
N MET A 242 3.01 22.28 -8.62
CA MET A 242 3.64 22.53 -7.32
C MET A 242 3.99 24.03 -7.22
N PRO A 243 3.42 24.77 -6.25
CA PRO A 243 3.49 26.24 -6.25
C PRO A 243 4.71 26.82 -5.50
N ARG A 244 5.44 25.98 -4.73
CA ARG A 244 6.51 26.46 -3.84
C ARG A 244 7.72 26.94 -4.64
N PRO A 245 8.23 28.16 -4.43
CA PRO A 245 9.57 28.51 -4.86
C PRO A 245 10.62 27.80 -4.00
N GLY A 246 11.74 27.42 -4.58
CA GLY A 246 12.81 26.70 -3.88
C GLY A 246 12.91 25.25 -4.34
N ASN A 247 13.20 24.31 -3.42
CA ASN A 247 13.36 22.91 -3.77
C ASN A 247 12.10 22.38 -4.45
N GLY A 248 12.27 21.79 -5.61
CA GLY A 248 11.20 21.28 -6.45
C GLY A 248 11.02 19.78 -6.33
N PRO A 249 9.94 19.27 -6.94
CA PRO A 249 9.76 17.84 -7.11
C PRO A 249 10.72 17.30 -8.16
N VAL A 250 11.05 16.02 -8.02
CA VAL A 250 11.92 15.28 -8.93
C VAL A 250 11.20 14.04 -9.44
N GLY A 251 11.53 13.59 -10.65
CA GLY A 251 10.94 12.39 -11.20
C GLY A 251 11.19 11.14 -10.35
N ILE A 252 12.46 10.77 -10.16
CA ILE A 252 12.87 9.65 -9.30
C ILE A 252 14.05 10.08 -8.46
N TRP A 253 13.95 10.00 -7.13
CA TRP A 253 15.00 10.49 -6.27
C TRP A 253 14.99 9.91 -4.85
N GLY A 254 16.04 10.22 -4.12
CA GLY A 254 16.14 9.88 -2.72
C GLY A 254 16.96 10.85 -1.91
N TYR A 255 16.66 10.92 -0.62
CA TYR A 255 17.36 11.79 0.32
C TYR A 255 17.67 11.09 1.64
N GLU A 256 18.73 11.55 2.32
CA GLU A 256 19.16 11.06 3.64
C GLU A 256 19.15 9.51 3.76
N SER A 257 19.54 8.84 2.69
CA SER A 257 19.46 7.40 2.56
C SER A 257 20.85 6.77 2.51
N ASP A 258 20.97 5.47 2.73
CA ASP A 258 22.20 4.70 2.68
C ASP A 258 22.05 3.49 1.76
N ARG A 259 22.99 3.29 0.82
CA ARG A 259 22.94 2.24 -0.20
C ARG A 259 21.65 2.29 -1.04
N LEU A 260 21.32 3.47 -1.58
CA LEU A 260 20.28 3.64 -2.58
C LEU A 260 20.85 3.43 -3.97
N THR A 261 20.20 2.58 -4.76
CA THR A 261 20.50 2.35 -6.18
C THR A 261 19.30 2.75 -7.03
N ILE A 262 19.53 3.62 -8.02
CA ILE A 262 18.55 3.92 -9.08
C ILE A 262 19.18 3.49 -10.39
N GLN A 263 18.58 2.55 -11.10
CA GLN A 263 19.14 2.01 -12.35
C GLN A 263 18.06 1.63 -13.36
N TYR A 264 18.40 1.69 -14.64
CA TYR A 264 17.52 1.29 -15.75
C TYR A 264 16.16 2.00 -15.73
N CYS A 265 16.11 3.24 -15.23
CA CYS A 265 14.90 4.03 -15.11
C CYS A 265 14.85 5.11 -16.19
N PHE A 266 13.64 5.51 -16.51
CA PHE A 266 13.36 6.67 -17.35
C PHE A 266 12.71 7.78 -16.52
N SER A 267 13.18 9.02 -16.69
CA SER A 267 12.59 10.18 -16.01
C SER A 267 12.58 11.36 -16.97
N HIS A 268 11.39 11.79 -17.38
CA HIS A 268 11.26 12.81 -18.44
C HIS A 268 9.99 13.66 -18.26
N ASP A 269 9.99 14.82 -18.88
CA ASP A 269 8.88 15.80 -18.85
C ASP A 269 8.40 16.21 -17.46
N ASN A 270 9.16 15.89 -16.40
CA ASN A 270 8.89 16.33 -15.05
C ASN A 270 9.19 17.83 -14.92
N LYS A 271 8.44 18.51 -14.07
CA LYS A 271 8.51 19.97 -13.93
C LYS A 271 8.58 20.36 -12.47
N THR A 272 9.03 21.59 -12.25
CA THR A 272 8.98 22.28 -10.98
C THR A 272 8.30 23.63 -11.17
N SER A 273 8.09 24.36 -10.07
CA SER A 273 7.62 25.74 -10.11
C SER A 273 8.53 26.59 -11.00
N PRO A 274 8.01 27.60 -11.73
CA PRO A 274 8.82 28.52 -12.51
C PRO A 274 9.90 29.26 -11.71
N GLU A 275 9.70 29.44 -10.41
CA GLU A 275 10.64 30.04 -9.47
C GLU A 275 11.40 28.99 -8.66
N GLY A 276 11.25 27.70 -9.00
CA GLY A 276 11.94 26.60 -8.33
C GLY A 276 13.44 26.65 -8.60
N LEU A 277 14.21 26.47 -7.54
CA LEU A 277 15.68 26.39 -7.63
C LEU A 277 16.16 24.98 -7.98
N ASP A 278 15.26 24.02 -7.84
CA ASP A 278 15.53 22.61 -7.87
C ASP A 278 14.42 21.91 -8.66
N GLY A 279 14.65 20.68 -9.02
CA GLY A 279 13.73 19.86 -9.81
C GLY A 279 14.46 19.24 -10.98
N GLY A 280 14.07 18.04 -11.36
CA GLY A 280 14.76 17.35 -12.43
C GLY A 280 14.27 15.94 -12.66
N GLY A 281 15.03 15.18 -13.44
CA GLY A 281 14.74 13.78 -13.72
C GLY A 281 15.09 12.87 -12.56
N PHE A 282 16.33 13.02 -12.06
CA PHE A 282 16.90 12.21 -10.98
C PHE A 282 17.64 13.07 -10.00
N ASP A 283 17.62 12.69 -8.72
CA ASP A 283 18.39 13.36 -7.67
C ASP A 283 18.79 12.43 -6.53
N PHE A 284 19.93 12.76 -5.89
CA PHE A 284 20.40 12.19 -4.65
C PHE A 284 20.74 13.32 -3.70
N ASP A 285 19.88 13.57 -2.72
CA ASP A 285 20.01 14.71 -1.81
C ASP A 285 20.43 14.27 -0.41
N GLY A 286 21.36 14.97 0.18
CA GLY A 286 21.83 14.87 1.55
C GLY A 286 22.19 13.47 2.05
N GLY A 287 23.47 13.25 2.42
CA GLY A 287 23.88 12.07 3.21
C GLY A 287 23.71 10.69 2.59
N ILE A 288 23.66 10.63 1.26
CA ILE A 288 23.55 9.35 0.52
C ILE A 288 24.91 8.74 0.25
#